data_7177fa070f60c4e70eba6e4038b6f727
#
_entry.id   7177fa070f60c4e70eba6e4038b6f727
#
_cell.length_a   1.000
_cell.length_b   1.000
_cell.length_c   1.000
_cell.angle_alpha   90.00
_cell.angle_beta   90.00
_cell.angle_gamma   90.00
#
_symmetry.space_group_name_H-M   'P 1'
#
loop_
_entity.id
_entity.type
_entity.pdbx_description
1 polymer ?
#
loop_
_entity_poly.entity_id
_entity_poly.type
_entity_poly.pdbx_seq_one_letter_code
_entity_poly.pdbx_strand_id
1 'polypeptide(L)'
;MSLVLTPAAFAANNSVQGVKKDDAGYDTDAPTAILIEAESGSVLFEKNADELRAPSSMLKLMTVEVVFDALKRDEIKLTDQYRVSENAWRKGGAPAGASTMFAALKSSVPVEDLLRGAIIQSGNDSCMILAEGLAGNETAFTERMTKRARQLGLMQSTFANSSGLPDPGNKMTVRELGKLARHIIRTYPDNYKLFSEREFTWNKIRQQNRNPLLGTLDGADGLKTGFTKEGGYGMVGSAVRDGLRLIAVVNGLDDPDDRASETKKLLEWGFRNFETRTLFAAQQPVGAAKVFGGDSGSVAVASPVPVKVMVQKNGSDKLIARLVYDGPVRAPVQSGQPVGLVRVWRGSNLAVEMPVVAAETVGTGSTMRRAIDGASELVIGVLRAGAAKL
;
A
#
# COMPACT_ATOMS: atom_id res chain seq x y z
N MET A 1 24.70 7.69 -28.27
CA MET A 1 23.33 7.14 -28.20
C MET A 1 23.23 6.41 -26.87
N SER A 2 22.76 7.10 -25.84
CA SER A 2 22.68 6.55 -24.47
C SER A 2 21.34 5.83 -24.33
N LEU A 3 21.39 4.52 -24.10
CA LEU A 3 20.22 3.71 -23.79
C LEU A 3 19.88 3.93 -22.30
N VAL A 4 18.78 4.62 -22.04
CA VAL A 4 18.19 4.73 -20.70
C VAL A 4 17.37 3.46 -20.47
N LEU A 5 17.90 2.53 -19.66
CA LEU A 5 17.15 1.39 -19.14
C LEU A 5 16.22 1.88 -18.02
N THR A 6 14.95 2.01 -18.32
CA THR A 6 13.90 2.16 -17.29
C THR A 6 13.73 0.83 -16.55
N PRO A 7 13.76 0.81 -15.20
CA PRO A 7 13.41 -0.41 -14.46
C PRO A 7 11.93 -0.72 -14.66
N ALA A 8 11.64 -1.89 -15.21
CA ALA A 8 10.27 -2.42 -15.25
C ALA A 8 9.76 -2.58 -13.82
N ALA A 9 8.76 -1.78 -13.46
CA ALA A 9 8.04 -1.93 -12.21
C ALA A 9 7.19 -3.21 -12.30
N PHE A 10 7.70 -4.31 -11.74
CA PHE A 10 6.88 -5.49 -11.51
C PHE A 10 5.86 -5.17 -10.41
N ALA A 11 4.61 -4.96 -10.79
CA ALA A 11 3.49 -4.94 -9.87
C ALA A 11 3.33 -6.35 -9.30
N ALA A 12 3.88 -6.61 -8.12
CA ALA A 12 3.65 -7.83 -7.38
C ALA A 12 2.20 -7.84 -6.89
N ASN A 13 1.36 -8.61 -7.57
CA ASN A 13 -0.02 -8.87 -7.17
C ASN A 13 -0.01 -9.94 -6.08
N ASN A 14 0.25 -9.53 -4.82
CA ASN A 14 0.25 -10.44 -3.67
C ASN A 14 -0.88 -10.09 -2.71
N SER A 15 -1.99 -10.83 -2.83
CA SER A 15 -2.93 -11.00 -1.72
C SER A 15 -2.29 -11.97 -0.71
N VAL A 16 -1.50 -11.44 0.21
CA VAL A 16 -1.05 -12.21 1.38
C VAL A 16 -2.26 -12.41 2.27
N GLN A 17 -2.76 -13.63 2.37
CA GLN A 17 -3.86 -13.95 3.29
C GLN A 17 -3.39 -13.76 4.73
N GLY A 18 -4.18 -13.04 5.54
CA GLY A 18 -3.91 -12.81 6.96
C GLY A 18 -4.08 -14.08 7.81
N VAL A 19 -3.57 -14.03 9.02
CA VAL A 19 -3.81 -15.04 10.04
C VAL A 19 -5.32 -15.06 10.33
N LYS A 20 -5.94 -16.23 10.23
CA LYS A 20 -7.36 -16.39 10.61
C LYS A 20 -7.54 -16.12 12.11
N LYS A 21 -8.73 -15.70 12.50
CA LYS A 21 -9.17 -15.30 13.85
C LYS A 21 -8.68 -16.22 14.99
N ASP A 22 -8.43 -17.51 14.70
CA ASP A 22 -8.16 -18.55 15.73
C ASP A 22 -6.69 -18.64 16.15
N ASP A 23 -5.73 -18.07 15.38
CA ASP A 23 -4.29 -18.25 15.65
C ASP A 23 -3.63 -17.08 16.42
N ALA A 24 -4.28 -15.91 16.49
CA ALA A 24 -3.63 -14.69 17.00
C ALA A 24 -4.17 -14.19 18.36
N GLY A 25 -5.27 -14.75 18.87
CA GLY A 25 -5.85 -14.38 20.18
C GLY A 25 -6.35 -12.93 20.27
N TYR A 26 -6.62 -12.27 19.13
CA TYR A 26 -7.16 -10.91 19.06
C TYR A 26 -8.55 -10.90 18.42
N ASP A 27 -9.45 -10.12 18.99
CA ASP A 27 -10.75 -9.79 18.40
C ASP A 27 -11.02 -8.28 18.49
N THR A 28 -11.93 -7.78 17.66
CA THR A 28 -12.35 -6.37 17.61
C THR A 28 -13.86 -6.31 17.43
N ASP A 29 -14.50 -5.30 18.02
CA ASP A 29 -15.92 -5.01 17.85
C ASP A 29 -16.23 -4.45 16.44
N ALA A 30 -15.21 -4.00 15.70
CA ALA A 30 -15.41 -3.54 14.34
C ALA A 30 -15.95 -4.66 13.43
N PRO A 31 -17.05 -4.44 12.69
CA PRO A 31 -17.56 -5.40 11.71
C PRO A 31 -16.54 -5.81 10.65
N THR A 32 -15.71 -4.86 10.20
CA THR A 32 -14.62 -5.11 9.27
C THR A 32 -13.34 -4.45 9.77
N ALA A 33 -12.24 -5.19 9.74
CA ALA A 33 -10.94 -4.68 10.19
C ALA A 33 -9.77 -5.35 9.47
N ILE A 34 -8.64 -4.64 9.37
CA ILE A 34 -7.36 -5.17 8.90
C ILE A 34 -6.20 -4.46 9.58
N LEU A 35 -5.13 -5.20 9.84
CA LEU A 35 -3.83 -4.67 10.27
C LEU A 35 -2.76 -5.10 9.29
N ILE A 36 -2.00 -4.14 8.77
CA ILE A 36 -0.97 -4.36 7.74
C ILE A 36 0.36 -3.76 8.22
N GLU A 37 1.45 -4.50 8.01
CA GLU A 37 2.80 -3.97 8.11
C GLU A 37 3.14 -3.22 6.82
N ALA A 38 3.62 -1.98 6.92
CA ALA A 38 3.70 -1.07 5.77
C ALA A 38 4.85 -1.39 4.80
N GLU A 39 5.98 -1.93 5.24
CA GLU A 39 7.13 -2.21 4.38
C GLU A 39 6.88 -3.44 3.49
N SER A 40 6.56 -4.57 4.08
CA SER A 40 6.31 -5.81 3.37
C SER A 40 4.90 -5.91 2.78
N GLY A 41 3.91 -5.24 3.39
CA GLY A 41 2.49 -5.41 3.10
C GLY A 41 1.88 -6.65 3.77
N SER A 42 2.61 -7.28 4.72
CA SER A 42 2.11 -8.43 5.45
C SER A 42 0.86 -8.09 6.24
N VAL A 43 -0.18 -8.90 6.07
CA VAL A 43 -1.40 -8.81 6.86
C VAL A 43 -1.17 -9.54 8.19
N LEU A 44 -1.33 -8.82 9.30
CA LEU A 44 -1.12 -9.32 10.65
C LEU A 44 -2.43 -9.75 11.33
N PHE A 45 -3.54 -9.09 10.96
CA PHE A 45 -4.88 -9.40 11.39
C PHE A 45 -5.88 -9.02 10.30
N GLU A 46 -6.97 -9.78 10.17
CA GLU A 46 -8.10 -9.44 9.31
C GLU A 46 -9.42 -10.01 9.86
N LYS A 47 -10.48 -9.21 9.70
CA LYS A 47 -11.86 -9.59 9.99
C LYS A 47 -12.74 -9.04 8.89
N ASN A 48 -13.38 -9.90 8.11
CA ASN A 48 -14.24 -9.54 6.97
C ASN A 48 -13.60 -8.49 6.04
N ALA A 49 -12.27 -8.61 5.80
CA ALA A 49 -11.49 -7.54 5.18
C ALA A 49 -11.84 -7.25 3.71
N ASP A 50 -12.51 -8.19 3.04
CA ASP A 50 -12.94 -8.09 1.65
C ASP A 50 -14.44 -7.77 1.49
N GLU A 51 -15.14 -7.49 2.59
CA GLU A 51 -16.52 -7.04 2.57
C GLU A 51 -16.61 -5.62 2.03
N LEU A 52 -17.42 -5.42 0.98
CA LEU A 52 -17.69 -4.10 0.40
C LEU A 52 -18.63 -3.29 1.28
N ARG A 53 -18.15 -2.16 1.78
CA ARG A 53 -18.93 -1.23 2.61
C ARG A 53 -18.83 0.20 2.09
N ALA A 54 -19.73 1.07 2.54
CA ALA A 54 -19.60 2.51 2.30
C ALA A 54 -18.35 3.03 3.05
N PRO A 55 -17.35 3.61 2.34
CA PRO A 55 -16.11 4.07 2.96
C PRO A 55 -16.27 5.40 3.69
N SER A 56 -17.38 6.10 3.46
CA SER A 56 -17.57 7.45 3.98
C SER A 56 -16.38 8.35 3.62
N SER A 57 -15.98 9.27 4.48
CA SER A 57 -14.84 10.17 4.22
C SER A 57 -13.46 9.49 4.16
N MET A 58 -13.33 8.18 4.41
CA MET A 58 -12.09 7.46 4.12
C MET A 58 -11.81 7.38 2.61
N LEU A 59 -12.85 7.47 1.78
CA LEU A 59 -12.74 7.60 0.31
C LEU A 59 -11.83 8.76 -0.11
N LYS A 60 -11.77 9.85 0.69
CA LYS A 60 -10.91 11.01 0.41
C LYS A 60 -9.43 10.65 0.28
N LEU A 61 -8.99 9.51 0.82
CA LEU A 61 -7.64 9.00 0.57
C LEU A 61 -7.39 8.75 -0.92
N MET A 62 -8.42 8.30 -1.66
CA MET A 62 -8.28 8.13 -3.12
C MET A 62 -8.26 9.47 -3.86
N THR A 63 -9.03 10.44 -3.41
CA THR A 63 -8.98 11.82 -3.95
C THR A 63 -7.59 12.42 -3.76
N VAL A 64 -7.06 12.33 -2.54
CA VAL A 64 -5.71 12.81 -2.20
C VAL A 64 -4.64 12.07 -3.01
N GLU A 65 -4.78 10.75 -3.19
CA GLU A 65 -3.85 9.96 -4.00
C GLU A 65 -3.79 10.43 -5.45
N VAL A 66 -4.95 10.67 -6.07
CA VAL A 66 -5.01 11.19 -7.45
C VAL A 66 -4.34 12.55 -7.58
N VAL A 67 -4.50 13.42 -6.58
CA VAL A 67 -3.83 14.73 -6.54
C VAL A 67 -2.32 14.58 -6.33
N PHE A 68 -1.88 13.70 -5.44
CA PHE A 68 -0.45 13.42 -5.21
C PHE A 68 0.21 12.79 -6.45
N ASP A 69 -0.50 11.93 -7.19
CA ASP A 69 -0.02 11.38 -8.45
C ASP A 69 0.14 12.47 -9.52
N ALA A 70 -0.79 13.43 -9.59
CA ALA A 70 -0.69 14.58 -10.49
C ALA A 70 0.48 15.51 -10.12
N LEU A 71 0.71 15.78 -8.83
CA LEU A 71 1.88 16.52 -8.34
C LEU A 71 3.19 15.80 -8.68
N LYS A 72 3.25 14.49 -8.46
CA LYS A 72 4.45 13.67 -8.76
C LYS A 72 4.78 13.63 -10.25
N ARG A 73 3.79 13.80 -11.13
CA ARG A 73 3.96 13.86 -12.58
C ARG A 73 4.15 15.28 -13.12
N ASP A 74 4.31 16.26 -12.23
CA ASP A 74 4.41 17.68 -12.59
C ASP A 74 3.21 18.19 -13.44
N GLU A 75 2.05 17.53 -13.36
CA GLU A 75 0.82 17.95 -14.03
C GLU A 75 0.23 19.20 -13.37
N ILE A 76 0.41 19.32 -12.05
CA ILE A 76 0.01 20.46 -11.22
C ILE A 76 1.09 20.78 -10.20
N LYS A 77 1.00 21.96 -9.57
CA LYS A 77 1.86 22.40 -8.47
C LYS A 77 1.04 22.68 -7.22
N LEU A 78 1.66 22.58 -6.06
CA LEU A 78 1.02 22.93 -4.77
C LEU A 78 0.52 24.37 -4.72
N THR A 79 1.17 25.28 -5.47
CA THR A 79 0.85 26.71 -5.57
C THR A 79 -0.25 27.03 -6.58
N ASP A 80 -0.67 26.07 -7.41
CA ASP A 80 -1.73 26.30 -8.39
C ASP A 80 -3.04 26.66 -7.69
N GLN A 81 -3.81 27.58 -8.29
CA GLN A 81 -5.01 28.14 -7.71
C GLN A 81 -6.25 27.54 -8.36
N TYR A 82 -7.11 26.91 -7.58
CA TYR A 82 -8.39 26.40 -8.06
C TYR A 82 -9.55 27.26 -7.58
N ARG A 83 -10.45 27.57 -8.50
CA ARG A 83 -11.61 28.42 -8.23
C ARG A 83 -12.70 27.64 -7.50
N VAL A 84 -13.27 28.24 -6.46
CA VAL A 84 -14.43 27.73 -5.74
C VAL A 84 -15.68 27.94 -6.57
N SER A 85 -16.21 26.87 -7.14
CA SER A 85 -17.46 26.88 -7.91
C SER A 85 -18.68 27.01 -7.00
N GLU A 86 -19.81 27.37 -7.59
CA GLU A 86 -21.09 27.36 -6.86
C GLU A 86 -21.50 25.93 -6.46
N ASN A 87 -21.19 24.93 -7.27
CA ASN A 87 -21.44 23.52 -6.96
C ASN A 87 -20.66 23.08 -5.72
N ALA A 88 -19.33 23.28 -5.71
CA ALA A 88 -18.47 22.90 -4.57
C ALA A 88 -18.86 23.65 -3.29
N TRP A 89 -19.16 24.96 -3.39
CA TRP A 89 -19.58 25.76 -2.25
C TRP A 89 -20.95 25.34 -1.71
N ARG A 90 -21.92 25.06 -2.59
CA ARG A 90 -23.30 24.69 -2.18
C ARG A 90 -23.38 23.28 -1.61
N LYS A 91 -22.73 22.32 -2.26
CA LYS A 91 -22.83 20.89 -1.90
C LYS A 91 -21.78 20.43 -0.87
N GLY A 92 -20.62 21.05 -0.85
CA GLY A 92 -19.49 20.67 0.02
C GLY A 92 -19.11 21.74 1.05
N GLY A 93 -19.48 22.99 0.82
CA GLY A 93 -19.14 24.13 1.67
C GLY A 93 -20.09 24.35 2.86
N ALA A 94 -19.99 25.51 3.47
CA ALA A 94 -20.78 25.89 4.66
C ALA A 94 -22.31 25.68 4.51
N PRO A 95 -22.95 25.96 3.36
CA PRO A 95 -24.38 25.74 3.19
C PRO A 95 -24.83 24.29 3.32
N ALA A 96 -23.94 23.31 3.06
CA ALA A 96 -24.25 21.89 3.14
C ALA A 96 -24.39 21.37 4.58
N GLY A 97 -23.95 22.12 5.60
CA GLY A 97 -23.99 21.71 7.00
C GLY A 97 -23.12 20.47 7.32
N ALA A 98 -22.18 20.15 6.44
CA ALA A 98 -21.30 18.98 6.57
C ALA A 98 -19.83 19.42 6.75
N SER A 99 -18.89 18.47 6.67
CA SER A 99 -17.46 18.77 6.80
C SER A 99 -16.98 19.69 5.69
N THR A 100 -16.45 20.87 6.03
CA THR A 100 -16.00 21.90 5.10
C THR A 100 -14.75 22.61 5.61
N MET A 101 -13.87 23.08 4.72
CA MET A 101 -12.78 23.99 5.05
C MET A 101 -13.22 25.45 5.05
N PHE A 102 -14.47 25.72 4.72
CA PHE A 102 -15.05 27.07 4.58
C PHE A 102 -14.42 27.88 3.43
N ALA A 103 -14.20 27.25 2.29
CA ALA A 103 -13.79 27.96 1.08
C ALA A 103 -14.88 28.94 0.61
N ALA A 104 -14.51 30.20 0.40
CA ALA A 104 -15.47 31.25 0.03
C ALA A 104 -15.90 31.12 -1.44
N LEU A 105 -17.18 31.29 -1.72
CA LEU A 105 -17.72 31.24 -3.08
C LEU A 105 -16.97 32.20 -4.02
N LYS A 106 -16.60 31.72 -5.22
CA LYS A 106 -15.87 32.45 -6.26
C LYS A 106 -14.43 32.88 -5.90
N SER A 107 -13.92 32.55 -4.70
CA SER A 107 -12.51 32.70 -4.38
C SER A 107 -11.63 31.67 -5.10
N SER A 108 -10.33 31.84 -5.01
CA SER A 108 -9.34 30.85 -5.46
C SER A 108 -8.57 30.35 -4.26
N VAL A 109 -8.27 29.04 -4.24
CA VAL A 109 -7.61 28.36 -3.13
C VAL A 109 -6.41 27.57 -3.68
N PRO A 110 -5.21 27.70 -3.07
CA PRO A 110 -4.06 26.89 -3.46
C PRO A 110 -4.32 25.40 -3.28
N VAL A 111 -3.76 24.57 -4.17
CA VAL A 111 -3.86 23.09 -4.09
C VAL A 111 -3.37 22.59 -2.73
N GLU A 112 -2.30 23.17 -2.19
CA GLU A 112 -1.76 22.83 -0.87
C GLU A 112 -2.79 22.99 0.26
N ASP A 113 -3.52 24.12 0.25
CA ASP A 113 -4.54 24.39 1.28
C ASP A 113 -5.79 23.55 1.07
N LEU A 114 -6.15 23.23 -0.18
CA LEU A 114 -7.21 22.26 -0.48
C LEU A 114 -6.87 20.87 0.04
N LEU A 115 -5.61 20.43 -0.10
CA LEU A 115 -5.14 19.17 0.46
C LEU A 115 -5.22 19.17 1.99
N ARG A 116 -4.79 20.24 2.67
CA ARG A 116 -4.98 20.39 4.12
C ARG A 116 -6.45 20.35 4.51
N GLY A 117 -7.30 21.06 3.78
CA GLY A 117 -8.75 21.04 4.01
C GLY A 117 -9.34 19.63 3.89
N ALA A 118 -8.96 18.85 2.87
CA ALA A 118 -9.42 17.48 2.66
C ALA A 118 -8.90 16.50 3.72
N ILE A 119 -7.65 16.63 4.12
CA ILE A 119 -6.96 15.72 5.05
C ILE A 119 -7.34 16.04 6.50
N ILE A 120 -7.13 17.28 6.94
CA ILE A 120 -7.23 17.70 8.34
C ILE A 120 -8.69 17.83 8.77
N GLN A 121 -9.46 18.66 8.04
CA GLN A 121 -10.85 18.95 8.36
C GLN A 121 -11.84 17.98 7.71
N SER A 122 -11.36 17.15 6.78
CA SER A 122 -12.26 16.32 5.97
C SER A 122 -13.22 17.13 5.07
N GLY A 123 -12.79 18.30 4.60
CA GLY A 123 -13.59 19.23 3.82
C GLY A 123 -14.12 18.60 2.53
N ASN A 124 -15.46 18.58 2.39
CA ASN A 124 -16.09 18.12 1.16
C ASN A 124 -15.91 19.13 0.03
N ASP A 125 -15.99 20.42 0.36
CA ASP A 125 -15.67 21.53 -0.56
C ASP A 125 -14.26 21.40 -1.13
N SER A 126 -13.27 21.10 -0.28
CA SER A 126 -11.88 20.90 -0.71
C SER A 126 -11.78 19.82 -1.77
N CYS A 127 -12.44 18.65 -1.55
CA CYS A 127 -12.41 17.53 -2.49
C CYS A 127 -13.10 17.87 -3.81
N MET A 128 -14.25 18.56 -3.76
CA MET A 128 -14.97 18.97 -4.96
C MET A 128 -14.17 20.01 -5.76
N ILE A 129 -13.55 20.99 -5.09
CA ILE A 129 -12.70 21.99 -5.73
C ILE A 129 -11.49 21.34 -6.39
N LEU A 130 -10.83 20.38 -5.72
CA LEU A 130 -9.73 19.59 -6.28
C LEU A 130 -10.18 18.79 -7.50
N ALA A 131 -11.34 18.15 -7.43
CA ALA A 131 -11.90 17.37 -8.52
C ALA A 131 -12.22 18.25 -9.75
N GLU A 132 -12.91 19.35 -9.54
CA GLU A 132 -13.26 20.29 -10.61
C GLU A 132 -12.03 20.98 -11.21
N GLY A 133 -11.05 21.37 -10.38
CA GLY A 133 -9.82 21.98 -10.83
C GLY A 133 -8.92 21.06 -11.64
N LEU A 134 -8.83 19.79 -11.23
CA LEU A 134 -7.93 18.83 -11.87
C LEU A 134 -8.56 18.10 -13.08
N ALA A 135 -9.88 17.92 -13.10
CA ALA A 135 -10.56 17.14 -14.13
C ALA A 135 -11.73 17.89 -14.82
N GLY A 136 -11.93 19.16 -14.46
CA GLY A 136 -13.00 20.00 -15.02
C GLY A 136 -14.37 19.78 -14.37
N ASN A 137 -14.67 18.58 -13.90
CA ASN A 137 -15.90 18.26 -13.17
C ASN A 137 -15.73 16.99 -12.32
N GLU A 138 -16.66 16.73 -11.40
CA GLU A 138 -16.58 15.62 -10.46
C GLU A 138 -16.74 14.25 -11.15
N THR A 139 -17.53 14.14 -12.22
CA THR A 139 -17.70 12.88 -12.99
C THR A 139 -16.39 12.45 -13.63
N ALA A 140 -15.72 13.34 -14.37
CA ALA A 140 -14.42 13.06 -14.98
C ALA A 140 -13.35 12.72 -13.91
N PHE A 141 -13.45 13.35 -12.73
CA PHE A 141 -12.55 13.04 -11.63
C PHE A 141 -12.79 11.63 -11.06
N THR A 142 -14.04 11.19 -10.88
CA THR A 142 -14.36 9.83 -10.40
C THR A 142 -13.96 8.75 -11.41
N GLU A 143 -14.04 9.02 -12.70
CA GLU A 143 -13.48 8.15 -13.75
C GLU A 143 -11.94 8.04 -13.58
N ARG A 144 -11.27 9.17 -13.35
CA ARG A 144 -9.82 9.20 -13.06
C ARG A 144 -9.48 8.43 -11.77
N MET A 145 -10.27 8.59 -10.69
CA MET A 145 -10.13 7.81 -9.45
C MET A 145 -10.24 6.31 -9.75
N THR A 146 -11.25 5.90 -10.50
CA THR A 146 -11.49 4.49 -10.85
C THR A 146 -10.34 3.92 -11.67
N LYS A 147 -9.92 4.62 -12.71
CA LYS A 147 -8.76 4.21 -13.53
C LYS A 147 -7.50 4.05 -12.67
N ARG A 148 -7.24 5.03 -11.81
CA ARG A 148 -6.08 5.00 -10.93
C ARG A 148 -6.17 3.88 -9.89
N ALA A 149 -7.32 3.65 -9.30
CA ALA A 149 -7.56 2.54 -8.37
C ALA A 149 -7.22 1.19 -9.00
N ARG A 150 -7.63 0.93 -10.25
CA ARG A 150 -7.29 -0.30 -10.98
C ARG A 150 -5.77 -0.45 -11.17
N GLN A 151 -5.05 0.64 -11.48
CA GLN A 151 -3.58 0.63 -11.57
C GLN A 151 -2.91 0.29 -10.24
N LEU A 152 -3.53 0.65 -9.12
CA LEU A 152 -3.06 0.35 -7.76
C LEU A 152 -3.49 -1.04 -7.26
N GLY A 153 -4.22 -1.82 -8.07
CA GLY A 153 -4.74 -3.13 -7.68
C GLY A 153 -5.93 -3.07 -6.72
N LEU A 154 -6.65 -1.93 -6.69
CA LEU A 154 -7.92 -1.78 -5.96
C LEU A 154 -9.07 -2.18 -6.89
N MET A 155 -9.28 -3.49 -7.03
CA MET A 155 -10.14 -4.04 -8.07
C MET A 155 -11.63 -3.96 -7.74
N GLN A 156 -11.98 -3.86 -6.45
CA GLN A 156 -13.35 -3.87 -5.96
C GLN A 156 -13.90 -2.46 -5.65
N SER A 157 -13.00 -1.49 -5.39
CA SER A 157 -13.40 -0.12 -5.04
C SER A 157 -14.12 0.57 -6.18
N THR A 158 -15.19 1.29 -5.85
CA THR A 158 -15.97 2.14 -6.75
C THR A 158 -16.19 3.52 -6.16
N PHE A 159 -16.29 4.54 -7.02
CA PHE A 159 -16.32 5.95 -6.63
C PHE A 159 -17.39 6.69 -7.41
N ALA A 160 -18.41 7.20 -6.72
CA ALA A 160 -19.49 8.02 -7.29
C ALA A 160 -19.25 9.52 -7.09
N ASN A 161 -18.42 9.90 -6.12
CA ASN A 161 -18.04 11.29 -5.86
C ASN A 161 -16.63 11.38 -5.25
N SER A 162 -16.09 12.59 -5.18
CA SER A 162 -14.72 12.87 -4.68
C SER A 162 -14.61 12.91 -3.15
N SER A 163 -15.72 12.99 -2.44
CA SER A 163 -15.75 13.34 -1.02
C SER A 163 -16.15 12.20 -0.09
N GLY A 164 -16.77 11.14 -0.62
CA GLY A 164 -17.37 10.06 0.17
C GLY A 164 -18.68 10.48 0.84
N LEU A 165 -19.36 11.51 0.32
CA LEU A 165 -20.74 11.78 0.66
C LEU A 165 -21.61 10.56 0.31
N PRO A 166 -22.73 10.35 1.01
CA PRO A 166 -23.59 9.19 0.81
C PRO A 166 -23.98 9.00 -0.66
N ASP A 167 -23.59 7.86 -1.21
CA ASP A 167 -23.94 7.40 -2.56
C ASP A 167 -23.75 5.88 -2.62
N PRO A 168 -24.74 5.09 -3.13
CA PRO A 168 -24.60 3.65 -3.22
C PRO A 168 -23.44 3.17 -4.10
N GLY A 169 -22.96 4.02 -5.02
CA GLY A 169 -21.79 3.77 -5.85
C GLY A 169 -20.44 3.93 -5.15
N ASN A 170 -20.41 4.47 -3.94
CA ASN A 170 -19.20 4.55 -3.13
C ASN A 170 -19.01 3.26 -2.33
N LYS A 171 -18.16 2.36 -2.78
CA LYS A 171 -17.85 1.09 -2.10
C LYS A 171 -16.35 0.84 -2.05
N MET A 172 -15.85 0.42 -0.89
CA MET A 172 -14.47 -0.01 -0.67
C MET A 172 -14.42 -1.13 0.36
N THR A 173 -13.36 -1.93 0.31
CA THR A 173 -13.03 -2.89 1.36
C THR A 173 -11.97 -2.31 2.30
N VAL A 174 -11.91 -2.76 3.56
CA VAL A 174 -10.83 -2.33 4.47
C VAL A 174 -9.46 -2.81 3.98
N ARG A 175 -9.38 -3.93 3.25
CA ARG A 175 -8.15 -4.37 2.58
C ARG A 175 -7.68 -3.38 1.54
N GLU A 176 -8.55 -2.87 0.69
CA GLU A 176 -8.19 -1.92 -0.35
C GLU A 176 -7.87 -0.53 0.23
N LEU A 177 -8.57 -0.11 1.30
CA LEU A 177 -8.20 1.08 2.06
C LEU A 177 -6.79 0.95 2.68
N GLY A 178 -6.45 -0.20 3.25
CA GLY A 178 -5.12 -0.47 3.78
C GLY A 178 -4.02 -0.46 2.70
N LYS A 179 -4.29 -1.06 1.52
CA LYS A 179 -3.40 -1.01 0.36
C LYS A 179 -3.17 0.42 -0.12
N LEU A 180 -4.25 1.21 -0.20
CA LEU A 180 -4.20 2.62 -0.60
C LEU A 180 -3.38 3.45 0.40
N ALA A 181 -3.61 3.28 1.69
CA ALA A 181 -2.86 3.95 2.73
C ALA A 181 -1.36 3.62 2.65
N ARG A 182 -1.03 2.33 2.51
CA ARG A 182 0.35 1.87 2.30
C ARG A 182 0.99 2.50 1.08
N HIS A 183 0.27 2.58 -0.04
CA HIS A 183 0.73 3.22 -1.26
C HIS A 183 1.05 4.70 -1.04
N ILE A 184 0.13 5.46 -0.42
CA ILE A 184 0.31 6.88 -0.12
C ILE A 184 1.58 7.09 0.74
N ILE A 185 1.72 6.35 1.82
CA ILE A 185 2.86 6.45 2.74
C ILE A 185 4.20 6.22 2.03
N ARG A 186 4.27 5.18 1.17
CA ARG A 186 5.53 4.78 0.54
C ARG A 186 5.88 5.59 -0.70
N THR A 187 4.88 6.06 -1.43
CA THR A 187 5.07 6.70 -2.73
C THR A 187 5.24 8.21 -2.63
N TYR A 188 4.63 8.81 -1.60
CA TYR A 188 4.59 10.27 -1.40
C TYR A 188 5.02 10.67 0.02
N PRO A 189 6.23 10.28 0.50
CA PRO A 189 6.63 10.48 1.89
C PRO A 189 6.64 11.96 2.32
N ASP A 190 6.93 12.90 1.42
CA ASP A 190 6.90 14.32 1.74
C ASP A 190 5.48 14.86 1.86
N ASN A 191 4.60 14.52 0.93
CA ASN A 191 3.19 14.92 0.98
C ASN A 191 2.44 14.21 2.13
N TYR A 192 2.88 13.01 2.52
CA TYR A 192 2.31 12.28 3.64
C TYR A 192 2.41 13.04 4.96
N LYS A 193 3.39 13.92 5.12
CA LYS A 193 3.57 14.76 6.32
C LYS A 193 2.32 15.60 6.64
N LEU A 194 1.50 15.95 5.63
CA LEU A 194 0.25 16.67 5.83
C LEU A 194 -0.74 15.92 6.74
N PHE A 195 -0.70 14.58 6.79
CA PHE A 195 -1.59 13.78 7.63
C PHE A 195 -1.28 13.90 9.12
N SER A 196 -0.05 14.26 9.48
CA SER A 196 0.38 14.46 10.86
C SER A 196 0.20 15.89 11.37
N GLU A 197 -0.17 16.83 10.50
CA GLU A 197 -0.49 18.21 10.91
C GLU A 197 -1.71 18.19 11.83
N ARG A 198 -1.58 18.73 13.03
CA ARG A 198 -2.65 18.70 14.04
C ARG A 198 -3.78 19.67 13.77
N GLU A 199 -3.48 20.73 13.05
CA GLU A 199 -4.43 21.78 12.72
C GLU A 199 -3.93 22.59 11.53
N PHE A 200 -4.84 23.33 10.90
CA PHE A 200 -4.51 24.38 9.96
C PHE A 200 -5.52 25.55 10.07
N THR A 201 -5.16 26.70 9.60
CA THR A 201 -6.04 27.87 9.62
C THR A 201 -6.35 28.33 8.20
N TRP A 202 -7.63 28.39 7.84
CA TRP A 202 -8.10 28.93 6.59
C TRP A 202 -9.17 30.01 6.86
N ASN A 203 -9.09 31.14 6.15
CA ASN A 203 -10.00 32.28 6.35
C ASN A 203 -10.17 32.69 7.84
N LYS A 204 -9.08 32.70 8.59
CA LYS A 204 -9.06 32.98 10.05
C LYS A 204 -9.82 31.94 10.90
N ILE A 205 -10.26 30.84 10.30
CA ILE A 205 -10.92 29.72 11.00
C ILE A 205 -9.85 28.65 11.27
N ARG A 206 -9.55 28.44 12.55
CA ARG A 206 -8.68 27.35 13.01
C ARG A 206 -9.45 26.03 12.96
N GLN A 207 -8.88 25.04 12.33
CA GLN A 207 -9.48 23.74 12.09
C GLN A 207 -8.55 22.65 12.62
N GLN A 208 -9.06 21.80 13.49
CA GLN A 208 -8.30 20.71 14.10
C GLN A 208 -8.38 19.44 13.25
N ASN A 209 -7.30 18.66 13.24
CA ASN A 209 -7.29 17.37 12.59
C ASN A 209 -8.26 16.42 13.31
N ARG A 210 -9.12 15.77 12.51
CA ARG A 210 -10.13 14.84 13.01
C ARG A 210 -9.59 13.46 13.39
N ASN A 211 -8.30 13.22 13.18
CA ASN A 211 -7.65 11.97 13.57
C ASN A 211 -7.43 11.93 15.11
N PRO A 212 -8.18 11.12 15.87
CA PRO A 212 -8.09 11.06 17.32
C PRO A 212 -6.81 10.39 17.82
N LEU A 213 -6.05 9.72 16.95
CA LEU A 213 -4.78 9.06 17.34
C LEU A 213 -3.63 10.07 17.49
N LEU A 214 -3.71 11.22 16.79
CA LEU A 214 -2.67 12.24 16.87
C LEU A 214 -2.56 12.80 18.30
N GLY A 215 -1.43 12.48 18.96
CA GLY A 215 -1.17 12.88 20.35
C GLY A 215 -1.76 11.99 21.43
N THR A 216 -2.53 10.94 21.05
CA THR A 216 -3.08 9.95 22.01
C THR A 216 -2.48 8.54 21.83
N LEU A 217 -1.86 8.28 20.69
CA LEU A 217 -1.12 7.06 20.40
C LEU A 217 0.31 7.43 20.02
N ASP A 218 1.28 6.86 20.70
CA ASP A 218 2.69 7.06 20.40
C ASP A 218 3.04 6.58 18.97
N GLY A 219 3.76 7.44 18.24
CA GLY A 219 4.13 7.20 16.84
C GLY A 219 3.01 7.38 15.82
N ALA A 220 1.79 7.77 16.22
CA ALA A 220 0.70 8.01 15.28
C ALA A 220 0.94 9.25 14.41
N ASP A 221 0.77 9.09 13.08
CA ASP A 221 1.06 10.13 12.10
C ASP A 221 0.06 10.20 10.92
N GLY A 222 -1.03 9.44 10.97
CA GLY A 222 -2.06 9.40 9.91
C GLY A 222 -3.22 8.49 10.26
N LEU A 223 -4.22 8.35 9.42
CA LEU A 223 -4.50 9.05 8.17
C LEU A 223 -5.88 9.72 8.21
N LYS A 224 -6.98 8.91 8.21
CA LYS A 224 -8.29 9.45 7.89
C LYS A 224 -9.43 8.76 8.64
N THR A 225 -10.38 9.56 9.12
CA THR A 225 -11.66 9.10 9.70
C THR A 225 -12.79 9.19 8.68
N GLY A 226 -13.83 8.39 8.85
CA GLY A 226 -15.06 8.43 8.09
C GLY A 226 -16.28 8.20 8.96
N PHE A 227 -17.40 8.77 8.54
CA PHE A 227 -18.74 8.50 9.10
C PHE A 227 -19.83 8.82 8.10
N THR A 228 -20.77 7.92 7.93
CA THR A 228 -22.10 8.13 7.37
C THR A 228 -23.06 7.22 8.11
N LYS A 229 -24.36 7.52 8.09
CA LYS A 229 -25.36 6.64 8.73
C LYS A 229 -25.36 5.22 8.17
N GLU A 230 -25.08 5.07 6.85
CA GLU A 230 -25.03 3.78 6.17
C GLU A 230 -23.71 3.04 6.45
N GLY A 231 -22.59 3.77 6.45
CA GLY A 231 -21.24 3.18 6.58
C GLY A 231 -20.81 2.93 8.03
N GLY A 232 -21.45 3.57 9.00
CA GLY A 232 -20.96 3.61 10.38
C GLY A 232 -19.67 4.45 10.51
N TYR A 233 -19.06 4.39 11.69
CA TYR A 233 -17.77 5.02 11.95
C TYR A 233 -16.64 4.12 11.48
N GLY A 234 -15.68 4.73 10.78
CA GLY A 234 -14.49 4.04 10.28
C GLY A 234 -13.25 4.90 10.39
N MET A 235 -12.10 4.25 10.36
CA MET A 235 -10.80 4.91 10.42
C MET A 235 -9.73 4.11 9.70
N VAL A 236 -8.85 4.83 9.01
CA VAL A 236 -7.53 4.37 8.59
C VAL A 236 -6.52 5.05 9.51
N GLY A 237 -5.87 4.28 10.36
CA GLY A 237 -4.84 4.75 11.30
C GLY A 237 -3.46 4.24 10.90
N SER A 238 -2.41 5.04 11.14
CA SER A 238 -1.02 4.62 10.99
C SER A 238 -0.20 5.12 12.16
N ALA A 239 0.73 4.28 12.60
CA ALA A 239 1.74 4.63 13.60
C ALA A 239 3.08 3.97 13.26
N VAL A 240 4.18 4.59 13.71
CA VAL A 240 5.54 4.07 13.57
C VAL A 240 6.24 4.04 14.92
N ARG A 241 6.83 2.89 15.29
CA ARG A 241 7.66 2.71 16.51
C ARG A 241 8.87 1.87 16.16
N ASP A 242 10.04 2.30 16.55
CA ASP A 242 11.32 1.59 16.36
C ASP A 242 11.53 1.12 14.89
N GLY A 243 11.11 1.96 13.93
CA GLY A 243 11.20 1.66 12.51
C GLY A 243 10.13 0.71 11.97
N LEU A 244 9.29 0.12 12.82
CA LEU A 244 8.13 -0.66 12.42
C LEU A 244 6.92 0.27 12.22
N ARG A 245 6.36 0.27 11.01
CA ARG A 245 5.13 1.01 10.69
C ARG A 245 3.96 0.05 10.51
N LEU A 246 2.89 0.29 11.25
CA LEU A 246 1.64 -0.44 11.13
C LEU A 246 0.51 0.47 10.61
N ILE A 247 -0.38 -0.12 9.83
CA ILE A 247 -1.58 0.50 9.29
C ILE A 247 -2.77 -0.33 9.73
N ALA A 248 -3.69 0.27 10.49
CA ALA A 248 -4.94 -0.35 10.88
C ALA A 248 -6.11 0.31 10.14
N VAL A 249 -7.05 -0.49 9.66
CA VAL A 249 -8.31 0.00 9.10
C VAL A 249 -9.44 -0.70 9.83
N VAL A 250 -10.39 0.08 10.35
CA VAL A 250 -11.65 -0.40 10.94
C VAL A 250 -12.82 0.32 10.25
N ASN A 251 -13.94 -0.38 10.06
CA ASN A 251 -15.14 0.26 9.49
C ASN A 251 -16.43 -0.43 9.99
N GLY A 252 -17.49 0.36 10.08
CA GLY A 252 -18.82 -0.12 10.44
C GLY A 252 -19.18 -0.03 11.93
N LEU A 253 -18.41 0.69 12.74
CA LEU A 253 -18.68 0.89 14.16
C LEU A 253 -19.85 1.89 14.38
N ASP A 254 -20.53 1.77 15.51
CA ASP A 254 -21.72 2.57 15.83
C ASP A 254 -21.37 3.87 16.57
N ASP A 255 -20.17 3.96 17.16
CA ASP A 255 -19.75 5.07 18.00
C ASP A 255 -18.37 5.65 17.57
N PRO A 256 -18.18 7.00 17.65
CA PRO A 256 -16.90 7.63 17.32
C PRO A 256 -15.77 7.27 18.30
N ASP A 257 -16.08 7.01 19.57
CA ASP A 257 -15.10 6.65 20.59
C ASP A 257 -14.65 5.19 20.40
N ASP A 258 -15.57 4.30 20.03
CA ASP A 258 -15.25 2.92 19.67
C ASP A 258 -14.33 2.88 18.44
N ARG A 259 -14.58 3.72 17.43
CA ARG A 259 -13.69 3.85 16.27
C ARG A 259 -12.26 4.19 16.69
N ALA A 260 -12.09 5.17 17.59
CA ALA A 260 -10.78 5.58 18.08
C ALA A 260 -10.12 4.47 18.90
N SER A 261 -10.88 3.87 19.84
CA SER A 261 -10.38 2.84 20.73
C SER A 261 -10.02 1.55 20.01
N GLU A 262 -10.85 1.06 19.08
CA GLU A 262 -10.59 -0.16 18.32
C GLU A 262 -9.40 0.00 17.38
N THR A 263 -9.26 1.16 16.70
CA THR A 263 -8.08 1.42 15.88
C THR A 263 -6.80 1.43 16.73
N LYS A 264 -6.84 2.10 17.89
CA LYS A 264 -5.72 2.14 18.84
C LYS A 264 -5.36 0.75 19.36
N LYS A 265 -6.35 -0.01 19.85
CA LYS A 265 -6.15 -1.39 20.36
C LYS A 265 -5.51 -2.29 19.30
N LEU A 266 -5.96 -2.21 18.04
CA LEU A 266 -5.44 -3.02 16.95
C LEU A 266 -3.99 -2.68 16.64
N LEU A 267 -3.63 -1.38 16.59
CA LEU A 267 -2.25 -0.94 16.40
C LEU A 267 -1.35 -1.37 17.57
N GLU A 268 -1.78 -1.13 18.81
CA GLU A 268 -1.03 -1.51 20.01
C GLU A 268 -0.85 -3.04 20.11
N TRP A 269 -1.88 -3.82 19.76
CA TRP A 269 -1.77 -5.27 19.69
C TRP A 269 -0.71 -5.69 18.68
N GLY A 270 -0.68 -5.07 17.50
CA GLY A 270 0.34 -5.32 16.48
C GLY A 270 1.75 -5.06 17.00
N PHE A 271 2.00 -3.89 17.59
CA PHE A 271 3.31 -3.53 18.16
C PHE A 271 3.74 -4.44 19.33
N ARG A 272 2.79 -4.91 20.14
CA ARG A 272 3.11 -5.82 21.26
C ARG A 272 3.46 -7.23 20.81
N ASN A 273 2.75 -7.73 19.78
CA ASN A 273 2.80 -9.16 19.43
C ASN A 273 3.68 -9.47 18.24
N PHE A 274 4.06 -8.49 17.43
CA PHE A 274 4.87 -8.72 16.24
C PHE A 274 6.19 -7.96 16.30
N GLU A 275 7.18 -8.52 15.61
CA GLU A 275 8.48 -7.90 15.38
C GLU A 275 8.94 -8.16 13.95
N THR A 276 9.81 -7.30 13.45
CA THR A 276 10.51 -7.52 12.19
C THR A 276 11.76 -8.36 12.44
N ARG A 277 11.87 -9.52 11.78
CA ARG A 277 13.08 -10.36 11.82
C ARG A 277 13.79 -10.30 10.47
N THR A 278 15.07 -9.93 10.46
CA THR A 278 15.92 -10.04 9.28
C THR A 278 16.33 -11.48 9.08
N LEU A 279 15.91 -12.08 7.96
CA LEU A 279 16.27 -13.45 7.59
C LEU A 279 17.62 -13.49 6.85
N PHE A 280 17.81 -12.53 5.95
CA PHE A 280 19.06 -12.34 5.20
C PHE A 280 19.43 -10.87 5.19
N ALA A 281 20.68 -10.55 5.47
CA ALA A 281 21.19 -9.20 5.30
C ALA A 281 21.24 -8.82 3.80
N ALA A 282 21.36 -7.53 3.51
CA ALA A 282 21.63 -7.09 2.14
C ALA A 282 22.91 -7.76 1.61
N GLN A 283 22.90 -8.20 0.37
CA GLN A 283 24.01 -8.89 -0.30
C GLN A 283 24.38 -10.26 0.32
N GLN A 284 23.71 -10.70 1.37
CA GLN A 284 23.91 -12.06 1.92
C GLN A 284 23.35 -13.11 0.93
N PRO A 285 24.10 -14.17 0.59
CA PRO A 285 23.60 -15.25 -0.26
C PRO A 285 22.35 -15.90 0.35
N VAL A 286 21.29 -15.99 -0.44
CA VAL A 286 20.02 -16.65 -0.06
C VAL A 286 19.91 -18.06 -0.65
N GLY A 287 20.82 -18.39 -1.58
CA GLY A 287 20.88 -19.68 -2.27
C GLY A 287 21.78 -19.62 -3.50
N ALA A 288 21.70 -20.65 -4.33
CA ALA A 288 22.43 -20.72 -5.60
C ALA A 288 21.48 -21.09 -6.75
N ALA A 289 21.59 -20.39 -7.86
CA ALA A 289 20.90 -20.70 -9.10
C ALA A 289 21.79 -21.55 -10.02
N LYS A 290 21.22 -22.56 -10.67
CA LYS A 290 21.93 -23.39 -11.64
C LYS A 290 22.29 -22.58 -12.88
N VAL A 291 23.54 -22.69 -13.36
CA VAL A 291 24.04 -22.01 -14.56
C VAL A 291 24.28 -23.04 -15.65
N PHE A 292 23.84 -22.73 -16.86
CA PHE A 292 24.07 -23.51 -18.07
C PHE A 292 25.22 -22.91 -18.87
N GLY A 293 26.19 -23.74 -19.23
CA GLY A 293 27.31 -23.34 -20.08
C GLY A 293 28.32 -22.41 -19.43
N GLY A 294 28.32 -22.32 -18.10
CA GLY A 294 29.24 -21.50 -17.32
C GLY A 294 30.57 -22.21 -16.98
N ASP A 295 31.58 -21.44 -16.58
CA ASP A 295 32.78 -21.95 -15.92
C ASP A 295 32.48 -22.47 -14.49
N SER A 296 31.38 -22.03 -13.88
CA SER A 296 30.75 -22.63 -12.70
C SER A 296 29.37 -23.20 -13.04
N GLY A 297 28.96 -24.29 -12.41
CA GLY A 297 27.63 -24.91 -12.59
C GLY A 297 26.51 -24.20 -11.82
N SER A 298 26.85 -23.23 -10.98
CA SER A 298 25.90 -22.43 -10.21
C SER A 298 26.46 -21.04 -9.95
N VAL A 299 25.58 -20.10 -9.66
CA VAL A 299 25.90 -18.74 -9.21
C VAL A 299 25.17 -18.48 -7.88
N ALA A 300 25.89 -17.96 -6.90
CA ALA A 300 25.30 -17.47 -5.66
C ALA A 300 24.35 -16.32 -5.99
N VAL A 301 23.19 -16.30 -5.33
CA VAL A 301 22.20 -15.22 -5.49
C VAL A 301 21.90 -14.56 -4.15
N ALA A 302 21.75 -13.24 -4.17
CA ALA A 302 21.49 -12.42 -3.00
C ALA A 302 20.40 -11.38 -3.28
N SER A 303 19.73 -10.93 -2.23
CA SER A 303 18.87 -9.75 -2.36
C SER A 303 19.71 -8.46 -2.22
N PRO A 304 19.49 -7.45 -3.06
CA PRO A 304 20.19 -6.15 -2.93
C PRO A 304 19.81 -5.40 -1.64
N VAL A 305 18.70 -5.76 -1.01
CA VAL A 305 18.21 -5.19 0.24
C VAL A 305 17.97 -6.30 1.28
N PRO A 306 17.92 -5.98 2.59
CA PRO A 306 17.64 -6.99 3.60
C PRO A 306 16.28 -7.68 3.37
N VAL A 307 16.23 -9.00 3.46
CA VAL A 307 14.99 -9.78 3.45
C VAL A 307 14.45 -9.84 4.87
N LYS A 308 13.42 -9.07 5.14
CA LYS A 308 12.77 -8.96 6.44
C LYS A 308 11.39 -9.61 6.41
N VAL A 309 10.99 -10.23 7.51
CA VAL A 309 9.67 -10.84 7.67
C VAL A 309 9.08 -10.46 9.02
N MET A 310 7.76 -10.25 9.03
CA MET A 310 7.00 -10.08 10.27
C MET A 310 6.74 -11.43 10.93
N VAL A 311 7.11 -11.59 12.19
CA VAL A 311 6.89 -12.78 13.01
C VAL A 311 6.22 -12.42 14.33
N GLN A 312 5.49 -13.36 14.91
CA GLN A 312 5.01 -13.19 16.29
C GLN A 312 6.19 -13.31 17.25
N LYS A 313 6.29 -12.39 18.22
CA LYS A 313 7.40 -12.34 19.20
C LYS A 313 7.53 -13.63 20.00
N ASN A 314 6.39 -14.24 20.36
CA ASN A 314 6.33 -15.48 21.16
C ASN A 314 5.87 -16.68 20.33
N GLY A 315 5.83 -16.54 18.99
CA GLY A 315 5.35 -17.60 18.09
C GLY A 315 6.48 -18.54 17.66
N SER A 316 6.13 -19.81 17.45
CA SER A 316 6.98 -20.80 16.82
C SER A 316 6.75 -20.85 15.30
N ASP A 317 6.60 -19.71 14.67
CA ASP A 317 6.30 -19.60 13.23
C ASP A 317 7.35 -20.36 12.42
N LYS A 318 6.94 -21.40 11.71
CA LYS A 318 7.80 -22.09 10.75
C LYS A 318 7.97 -21.22 9.51
N LEU A 319 9.17 -20.68 9.33
CA LEU A 319 9.54 -19.92 8.16
C LEU A 319 10.22 -20.84 7.14
N ILE A 320 9.78 -20.75 5.88
CA ILE A 320 10.37 -21.49 4.75
C ILE A 320 10.73 -20.48 3.67
N ALA A 321 12.02 -20.32 3.39
CA ALA A 321 12.51 -19.54 2.27
C ALA A 321 12.79 -20.44 1.07
N ARG A 322 12.36 -20.02 -0.13
CA ARG A 322 12.65 -20.73 -1.39
C ARG A 322 13.11 -19.73 -2.45
N LEU A 323 14.14 -20.12 -3.19
CA LEU A 323 14.54 -19.41 -4.40
C LEU A 323 13.67 -19.89 -5.57
N VAL A 324 13.04 -18.95 -6.28
CA VAL A 324 12.20 -19.20 -7.46
C VAL A 324 12.81 -18.44 -8.63
N TYR A 325 13.21 -19.14 -9.69
CA TYR A 325 13.84 -18.57 -10.87
C TYR A 325 13.56 -19.42 -12.10
N ASP A 326 13.65 -18.81 -13.27
CA ASP A 326 13.59 -19.51 -14.55
C ASP A 326 14.98 -20.03 -14.86
N GLY A 327 15.16 -21.33 -14.74
CA GLY A 327 16.48 -21.92 -14.85
C GLY A 327 16.57 -23.12 -15.77
N PRO A 328 17.81 -23.44 -16.15
CA PRO A 328 19.09 -22.88 -15.72
C PRO A 328 19.37 -21.50 -16.33
N VAL A 329 20.04 -20.61 -15.57
CA VAL A 329 20.49 -19.30 -16.04
C VAL A 329 21.62 -19.51 -17.07
N ARG A 330 21.57 -18.81 -18.20
CA ARG A 330 22.58 -18.98 -19.25
C ARG A 330 23.83 -18.13 -18.98
N ALA A 331 25.01 -18.75 -19.09
CA ALA A 331 26.27 -18.04 -19.02
C ALA A 331 26.53 -17.19 -20.28
N PRO A 332 27.27 -16.04 -20.18
CA PRO A 332 27.86 -15.51 -18.94
C PRO A 332 26.83 -14.83 -18.06
N VAL A 333 27.01 -14.93 -16.73
CA VAL A 333 26.18 -14.27 -15.73
C VAL A 333 27.00 -13.15 -15.09
N GLN A 334 26.48 -11.93 -15.08
CA GLN A 334 27.16 -10.80 -14.47
C GLN A 334 26.69 -10.59 -13.03
N SER A 335 27.59 -10.19 -12.13
CA SER A 335 27.22 -9.75 -10.79
C SER A 335 26.19 -8.61 -10.88
N GLY A 336 25.13 -8.67 -10.06
CA GLY A 336 24.00 -7.74 -10.09
C GLY A 336 22.92 -8.06 -11.14
N GLN A 337 23.12 -9.05 -12.00
CA GLN A 337 22.12 -9.48 -12.98
C GLN A 337 20.89 -10.07 -12.26
N PRO A 338 19.65 -9.65 -12.60
CA PRO A 338 18.44 -10.25 -12.08
C PRO A 338 18.37 -11.75 -12.39
N VAL A 339 18.06 -12.56 -11.38
CA VAL A 339 17.99 -14.03 -11.51
C VAL A 339 16.59 -14.56 -11.23
N GLY A 340 15.91 -14.03 -10.21
CA GLY A 340 14.62 -14.51 -9.79
C GLY A 340 14.14 -13.84 -8.50
N LEU A 341 13.41 -14.59 -7.69
CA LEU A 341 12.78 -14.10 -6.45
C LEU A 341 13.13 -15.05 -5.30
N VAL A 342 13.37 -14.49 -4.11
CA VAL A 342 13.26 -15.26 -2.86
C VAL A 342 11.85 -15.09 -2.32
N ARG A 343 11.17 -16.23 -2.07
CA ARG A 343 9.85 -16.29 -1.44
C ARG A 343 10.00 -16.85 -0.04
N VAL A 344 9.38 -16.18 0.93
CA VAL A 344 9.36 -16.63 2.33
C VAL A 344 7.92 -16.92 2.72
N TRP A 345 7.66 -18.12 3.17
CA TRP A 345 6.36 -18.52 3.71
C TRP A 345 6.41 -18.55 5.23
N ARG A 346 5.31 -18.14 5.85
CA ARG A 346 5.00 -18.35 7.26
C ARG A 346 3.83 -19.34 7.34
N GLY A 347 4.12 -20.58 7.75
CA GLY A 347 3.15 -21.68 7.60
C GLY A 347 2.78 -21.87 6.13
N SER A 348 1.49 -21.75 5.80
CA SER A 348 0.96 -21.83 4.42
C SER A 348 0.96 -20.49 3.67
N ASN A 349 1.18 -19.37 4.36
CA ASN A 349 1.00 -18.04 3.80
C ASN A 349 2.32 -17.47 3.28
N LEU A 350 2.30 -16.91 2.06
CA LEU A 350 3.43 -16.15 1.51
C LEU A 350 3.56 -14.84 2.28
N ALA A 351 4.64 -14.71 3.04
CA ALA A 351 4.89 -13.55 3.88
C ALA A 351 5.74 -12.46 3.18
N VAL A 352 6.71 -12.89 2.37
CA VAL A 352 7.63 -11.97 1.66
C VAL A 352 7.98 -12.54 0.29
N GLU A 353 8.04 -11.67 -0.70
CA GLU A 353 8.61 -11.96 -2.01
C GLU A 353 9.54 -10.80 -2.40
N MET A 354 10.81 -11.13 -2.69
CA MET A 354 11.85 -10.13 -2.97
C MET A 354 12.69 -10.54 -4.17
N PRO A 355 13.06 -9.60 -5.07
CA PRO A 355 13.97 -9.90 -6.16
C PRO A 355 15.36 -10.27 -5.66
N VAL A 356 16.00 -11.20 -6.37
CA VAL A 356 17.40 -11.59 -6.14
C VAL A 356 18.21 -11.42 -7.41
N VAL A 357 19.47 -11.09 -7.22
CA VAL A 357 20.46 -10.87 -8.27
C VAL A 357 21.63 -11.83 -8.09
N ALA A 358 22.40 -12.04 -9.14
CA ALA A 358 23.65 -12.77 -9.05
C ALA A 358 24.63 -12.03 -8.12
N ALA A 359 25.16 -12.71 -7.11
CA ALA A 359 26.10 -12.12 -6.15
C ALA A 359 27.53 -12.06 -6.71
N GLU A 360 27.82 -12.85 -7.75
CA GLU A 360 29.12 -12.97 -8.38
C GLU A 360 28.99 -13.12 -9.89
N THR A 361 30.11 -13.00 -10.62
CA THR A 361 30.16 -13.21 -12.06
C THR A 361 30.54 -14.64 -12.36
N VAL A 362 29.82 -15.29 -13.30
CA VAL A 362 30.15 -16.60 -13.85
C VAL A 362 30.46 -16.45 -15.33
N GLY A 363 31.66 -16.79 -15.73
CA GLY A 363 32.14 -16.72 -17.10
C GLY A 363 31.56 -17.84 -17.98
N THR A 364 31.91 -17.78 -19.27
CA THR A 364 31.55 -18.85 -20.23
C THR A 364 32.46 -20.05 -20.05
N GLY A 365 31.92 -21.22 -19.84
CA GLY A 365 32.65 -22.49 -19.72
C GLY A 365 33.17 -23.02 -21.04
N SER A 366 34.07 -24.01 -20.94
CA SER A 366 34.64 -24.69 -22.11
C SER A 366 33.56 -25.35 -22.98
N THR A 367 33.90 -25.61 -24.25
CA THR A 367 33.00 -26.30 -25.20
C THR A 367 32.58 -27.68 -24.69
N MET A 368 33.49 -28.39 -24.01
CA MET A 368 33.22 -29.70 -23.43
C MET A 368 32.19 -29.60 -22.28
N ARG A 369 32.29 -28.59 -21.42
CA ARG A 369 31.35 -28.37 -20.31
C ARG A 369 29.97 -28.01 -20.84
N ARG A 370 29.88 -27.13 -21.87
CA ARG A 370 28.62 -26.79 -22.54
C ARG A 370 27.95 -28.02 -23.19
N ALA A 371 28.71 -28.95 -23.74
CA ALA A 371 28.19 -30.19 -24.30
C ALA A 371 27.60 -31.11 -23.19
N ILE A 372 28.30 -31.24 -22.05
CA ILE A 372 27.82 -31.99 -20.90
C ILE A 372 26.54 -31.39 -20.33
N ASP A 373 26.48 -30.07 -20.15
CA ASP A 373 25.29 -29.37 -19.67
C ASP A 373 24.11 -29.56 -20.64
N GLY A 374 24.34 -29.50 -21.96
CA GLY A 374 23.33 -29.75 -22.98
C GLY A 374 22.77 -31.17 -22.91
N ALA A 375 23.60 -32.20 -22.73
CA ALA A 375 23.17 -33.57 -22.58
C ALA A 375 22.33 -33.75 -21.29
N SER A 376 22.77 -33.14 -20.17
CA SER A 376 22.06 -33.23 -18.90
C SER A 376 20.68 -32.57 -18.94
N GLU A 377 20.54 -31.41 -19.59
CA GLU A 377 19.24 -30.72 -19.72
C GLU A 377 18.28 -31.46 -20.65
N LEU A 378 18.77 -32.17 -21.66
CA LEU A 378 17.98 -33.03 -22.53
C LEU A 378 17.35 -34.16 -21.75
N VAL A 379 18.14 -34.83 -20.88
CA VAL A 379 17.64 -35.91 -20.00
C VAL A 379 16.61 -35.36 -19.01
N ILE A 380 16.87 -34.23 -18.36
CA ILE A 380 15.94 -33.59 -17.43
C ILE A 380 14.64 -33.18 -18.15
N GLY A 381 14.74 -32.66 -19.36
CA GLY A 381 13.58 -32.25 -20.18
C GLY A 381 12.68 -33.44 -20.52
N VAL A 382 13.25 -34.59 -20.87
CA VAL A 382 12.51 -35.83 -21.14
C VAL A 382 11.81 -36.35 -19.87
N LEU A 383 12.50 -36.32 -18.73
CA LEU A 383 11.91 -36.71 -17.44
C LEU A 383 10.75 -35.81 -17.00
N ARG A 384 10.89 -34.50 -17.18
CA ARG A 384 9.81 -33.54 -16.86
C ARG A 384 8.61 -33.73 -17.79
N ALA A 385 8.82 -33.93 -19.09
CA ALA A 385 7.73 -34.18 -20.05
C ALA A 385 7.02 -35.52 -19.76
N GLY A 386 7.72 -36.54 -19.26
CA GLY A 386 7.14 -37.81 -18.81
C GLY A 386 6.29 -37.65 -17.55
N ALA A 387 6.76 -36.88 -16.56
CA ALA A 387 6.04 -36.64 -15.31
C ALA A 387 4.80 -35.73 -15.47
N ALA A 388 4.73 -34.95 -16.51
CA ALA A 388 3.55 -34.09 -16.81
C ALA A 388 2.42 -34.84 -17.54
N LYS A 389 2.66 -36.12 -17.91
CA LYS A 389 1.68 -36.99 -18.61
C LYS A 389 1.10 -38.08 -17.68
N LEU A 390 1.54 -38.19 -16.43
CA LEU A 390 1.02 -38.98 -15.36
C LEU A 390 0.23 -38.13 -14.37
#